data_833fdf32a8b7af1dd8522b482c5870f5
#
_entry.id   833fdf32a8b7af1dd8522b482c5870f5
#
_cell.length_a   1.000
_cell.length_b   1.000
_cell.length_c   1.000
_cell.angle_alpha   90.00
_cell.angle_beta   90.00
_cell.angle_gamma   90.00
#
_symmetry.space_group_name_H-M   'P 1'
#
loop_
_entity.id
_entity.type
_entity.pdbx_description
1 polymer ?
#
loop_
_entity_poly.entity_id
_entity_poly.type
_entity_poly.pdbx_seq_one_letter_code
_entity_poly.pdbx_strand_id
1 'polypeptide(L)'
;MRLLNYNKKIKKYKHITLAERTMIETWYNCDKKSKKEISILLHKSERTIRREINRGLVKVLNYDLTDKYEYSARIAQRKYEYGMTSKGPELKLDQDHKLVKHIEKEIYENKKSPEVVAIQLSEYGFNIKLSGRTIRNAIYSGIIFNKIKKGKIIYKKEYKNKNKEKRVSKLIPAEKSIEYRPKEANIRSVYGHWEGDLVVGKQGTKMVLFTLTERKTRQEIIMKLSNKETKTIARAIDKLERKYRGKFYNMFRSITFDNGVEFMGYRGIEKSCLRKKERTNIYYAHPYCSGERGTNENNNRLIRRFIPKGVDISQIKQSKIKEIENWINNYPRQIFGYKSSNMLLLNI
;
A
#
# COMPACT_ATOMS: atom_id res chain seq x y z
N MET A 1 24.53 -15.81 12.54
CA MET A 1 23.34 -16.26 13.27
C MET A 1 23.00 -15.24 14.36
N ARG A 2 22.15 -14.24 14.09
CA ARG A 2 21.69 -13.26 15.07
C ARG A 2 20.30 -13.64 15.52
N LEU A 3 20.20 -14.18 16.72
CA LEU A 3 18.93 -14.42 17.42
C LEU A 3 18.28 -13.07 17.73
N LEU A 4 17.21 -12.74 17.03
CA LEU A 4 16.33 -11.63 17.36
C LEU A 4 15.53 -12.01 18.61
N ASN A 5 16.00 -11.59 19.78
CA ASN A 5 15.24 -11.58 21.02
C ASN A 5 14.07 -10.61 20.89
N TYR A 6 12.93 -11.13 20.44
CA TYR A 6 11.65 -10.44 20.54
C TYR A 6 11.15 -10.53 21.99
N ASN A 7 11.63 -9.64 22.85
CA ASN A 7 11.02 -9.40 24.17
C ASN A 7 9.60 -8.83 23.93
N LYS A 8 8.63 -9.72 23.68
CA LYS A 8 7.21 -9.41 23.88
C LYS A 8 7.06 -9.05 25.35
N LYS A 9 6.99 -7.76 25.68
CA LYS A 9 6.49 -7.31 26.99
C LYS A 9 5.11 -7.92 27.17
N ILE A 10 5.04 -9.00 27.93
CA ILE A 10 3.78 -9.62 28.37
C ILE A 10 3.05 -8.51 29.11
N LYS A 11 1.92 -8.04 28.58
CA LYS A 11 1.08 -7.05 29.26
C LYS A 11 0.65 -7.66 30.60
N LYS A 12 1.20 -7.16 31.69
CA LYS A 12 1.05 -7.67 33.06
C LYS A 12 -0.40 -7.62 33.57
N TYR A 13 -1.29 -6.88 32.88
CA TYR A 13 -2.69 -6.69 33.28
C TYR A 13 -3.61 -6.88 32.06
N LYS A 14 -4.37 -7.97 32.04
CA LYS A 14 -5.46 -8.18 31.08
C LYS A 14 -6.78 -7.76 31.75
N HIS A 15 -7.62 -7.04 31.00
CA HIS A 15 -9.00 -6.76 31.45
C HIS A 15 -9.78 -8.06 31.62
N ILE A 16 -10.81 -8.03 32.50
CA ILE A 16 -11.71 -9.18 32.69
C ILE A 16 -12.47 -9.42 31.38
N THR A 17 -12.42 -10.65 30.90
CA THR A 17 -13.12 -11.10 29.68
C THR A 17 -14.57 -11.42 29.97
N LEU A 18 -15.41 -11.57 28.91
CA LEU A 18 -16.80 -12.00 29.09
C LEU A 18 -16.90 -13.38 29.74
N ALA A 19 -16.03 -14.33 29.39
CA ALA A 19 -15.98 -15.66 30.01
C ALA A 19 -15.68 -15.56 31.51
N GLU A 20 -14.68 -14.75 31.91
CA GLU A 20 -14.39 -14.51 33.31
C GLU A 20 -15.58 -13.86 34.06
N ARG A 21 -16.35 -12.96 33.37
CA ARG A 21 -17.57 -12.37 33.92
C ARG A 21 -18.67 -13.41 34.19
N THR A 22 -18.86 -14.33 33.23
CA THR A 22 -19.82 -15.43 33.42
C THR A 22 -19.41 -16.33 34.59
N MET A 23 -18.15 -16.62 34.78
CA MET A 23 -17.66 -17.36 35.98
C MET A 23 -17.93 -16.58 37.26
N ILE A 24 -17.67 -15.26 37.28
CA ILE A 24 -17.99 -14.42 38.44
C ILE A 24 -19.49 -14.46 38.74
N GLU A 25 -20.35 -14.45 37.73
CA GLU A 25 -21.82 -14.52 37.90
C GLU A 25 -22.23 -15.79 38.62
N THR A 26 -21.75 -16.96 38.18
CA THR A 26 -22.02 -18.26 38.85
C THR A 26 -21.47 -18.28 40.27
N TRP A 27 -20.20 -17.94 40.47
CA TRP A 27 -19.56 -18.00 41.78
C TRP A 27 -20.17 -17.01 42.80
N TYR A 28 -20.54 -15.82 42.36
CA TYR A 28 -21.09 -14.79 43.26
C TYR A 28 -22.57 -15.06 43.56
N ASN A 29 -23.38 -15.37 42.52
CA ASN A 29 -24.83 -15.50 42.69
C ASN A 29 -25.25 -16.90 43.21
N CYS A 30 -24.67 -17.98 42.63
CA CYS A 30 -25.05 -19.37 42.98
C CYS A 30 -24.19 -19.93 44.12
N ASP A 31 -22.86 -19.90 43.96
CA ASP A 31 -21.91 -20.51 44.90
C ASP A 31 -21.67 -19.66 46.17
N LYS A 32 -22.18 -18.41 46.20
CA LYS A 32 -22.04 -17.45 47.31
C LYS A 32 -20.59 -17.20 47.71
N LYS A 33 -19.62 -17.36 46.78
CA LYS A 33 -18.20 -17.11 47.06
C LYS A 33 -17.92 -15.66 47.40
N SER A 34 -17.01 -15.46 48.33
CA SER A 34 -16.54 -14.13 48.71
C SER A 34 -15.71 -13.47 47.58
N LYS A 35 -15.65 -12.13 47.56
CA LYS A 35 -14.82 -11.39 46.61
C LYS A 35 -13.34 -11.79 46.65
N LYS A 36 -12.85 -12.17 47.81
CA LYS A 36 -11.48 -12.67 48.06
C LYS A 36 -11.26 -14.02 47.38
N GLU A 37 -12.16 -14.98 47.56
CA GLU A 37 -12.09 -16.29 46.90
C GLU A 37 -12.13 -16.18 45.39
N ILE A 38 -13.04 -15.37 44.85
CA ILE A 38 -13.13 -15.10 43.40
C ILE A 38 -11.83 -14.45 42.87
N SER A 39 -11.20 -13.60 43.67
CA SER A 39 -9.92 -12.96 43.28
C SER A 39 -8.78 -13.96 43.14
N ILE A 40 -8.75 -14.95 44.02
CA ILE A 40 -7.77 -16.07 43.98
C ILE A 40 -8.01 -16.95 42.75
N LEU A 41 -9.26 -17.34 42.48
CA LEU A 41 -9.63 -18.20 41.37
C LEU A 41 -9.30 -17.56 40.00
N LEU A 42 -9.46 -16.26 39.86
CA LEU A 42 -9.18 -15.53 38.61
C LEU A 42 -7.75 -14.95 38.53
N HIS A 43 -6.94 -15.15 39.56
CA HIS A 43 -5.61 -14.52 39.65
C HIS A 43 -5.65 -13.00 39.39
N LYS A 44 -6.67 -12.33 39.96
CA LYS A 44 -6.86 -10.88 39.91
C LYS A 44 -6.81 -10.28 41.29
N SER A 45 -6.55 -8.99 41.42
CA SER A 45 -6.65 -8.33 42.72
C SER A 45 -8.10 -8.26 43.21
N GLU A 46 -8.32 -8.37 44.53
CA GLU A 46 -9.64 -8.24 45.14
C GLU A 46 -10.30 -6.89 44.76
N ARG A 47 -9.50 -5.82 44.70
CA ARG A 47 -9.97 -4.50 44.26
C ARG A 47 -10.54 -4.56 42.83
N THR A 48 -9.96 -5.35 41.91
CA THR A 48 -10.46 -5.55 40.57
C THR A 48 -11.80 -6.27 40.57
N ILE A 49 -11.93 -7.35 41.35
CA ILE A 49 -13.17 -8.12 41.50
C ILE A 49 -14.27 -7.26 42.12
N ARG A 50 -13.96 -6.48 43.17
CA ARG A 50 -14.92 -5.57 43.81
C ARG A 50 -15.47 -4.54 42.81
N ARG A 51 -14.60 -3.94 42.01
CA ARG A 51 -15.01 -2.98 40.96
C ARG A 51 -15.85 -3.64 39.87
N GLU A 52 -15.53 -4.86 39.51
CA GLU A 52 -16.26 -5.62 38.50
C GLU A 52 -17.66 -6.00 38.98
N ILE A 53 -17.77 -6.54 40.21
CA ILE A 53 -19.07 -6.86 40.81
C ILE A 53 -19.94 -5.61 40.90
N ASN A 54 -19.43 -4.50 41.42
CA ASN A 54 -20.19 -3.24 41.47
C ASN A 54 -20.63 -2.73 40.08
N ARG A 55 -19.82 -3.01 39.03
CA ARG A 55 -20.19 -2.65 37.64
C ARG A 55 -21.42 -3.40 37.18
N GLY A 56 -21.52 -4.72 37.50
CA GLY A 56 -22.58 -5.60 37.05
C GLY A 56 -23.71 -5.78 38.05
N LEU A 57 -23.65 -5.16 39.21
CA LEU A 57 -24.68 -5.31 40.24
C LEU A 57 -26.02 -4.76 39.74
N VAL A 58 -27.06 -5.56 39.86
CA VAL A 58 -28.46 -5.23 39.48
C VAL A 58 -29.39 -5.60 40.62
N LYS A 59 -30.43 -4.80 40.74
CA LYS A 59 -31.50 -5.04 41.70
C LYS A 59 -32.52 -5.96 41.04
N VAL A 60 -32.83 -7.07 41.68
CA VAL A 60 -33.79 -8.09 41.22
C VAL A 60 -34.83 -8.23 42.32
N LEU A 61 -36.10 -8.33 41.95
CA LEU A 61 -37.17 -8.63 42.91
C LEU A 61 -37.27 -10.14 43.14
N ASN A 62 -37.34 -10.54 44.37
CA ASN A 62 -37.68 -11.91 44.76
C ASN A 62 -39.19 -12.13 44.61
N TYR A 63 -39.64 -13.40 44.72
CA TYR A 63 -41.04 -13.77 44.66
C TYR A 63 -41.87 -13.19 45.84
N ASP A 64 -41.22 -12.89 46.99
CA ASP A 64 -41.80 -12.25 48.16
C ASP A 64 -41.75 -10.72 48.14
N LEU A 65 -41.48 -10.11 46.96
CA LEU A 65 -41.37 -8.69 46.71
C LEU A 65 -40.21 -8.00 47.45
N THR A 66 -39.29 -8.79 48.05
CA THR A 66 -38.07 -8.22 48.64
C THR A 66 -37.00 -7.98 47.56
N ASP A 67 -36.19 -6.94 47.78
CA ASP A 67 -35.11 -6.60 46.88
C ASP A 67 -33.88 -7.49 47.12
N LYS A 68 -33.35 -8.06 46.02
CA LYS A 68 -32.10 -8.78 46.03
C LYS A 68 -31.12 -8.16 45.03
N TYR A 69 -29.85 -8.15 45.34
CA TYR A 69 -28.80 -7.69 44.45
C TYR A 69 -28.02 -8.87 43.89
N GLU A 70 -28.00 -8.98 42.57
CA GLU A 70 -27.27 -10.00 41.85
C GLU A 70 -26.28 -9.37 40.88
N TYR A 71 -25.18 -10.09 40.60
CA TYR A 71 -24.23 -9.67 39.57
C TYR A 71 -24.66 -10.23 38.21
N SER A 72 -24.70 -9.35 37.18
CA SER A 72 -24.96 -9.75 35.81
C SER A 72 -23.76 -9.52 34.93
N ALA A 73 -23.19 -10.60 34.40
CA ALA A 73 -22.05 -10.58 33.47
C ALA A 73 -22.37 -9.75 32.20
N ARG A 74 -23.60 -9.86 31.69
CA ARG A 74 -24.07 -9.14 30.50
C ARG A 74 -24.12 -7.62 30.72
N ILE A 75 -24.64 -7.20 31.89
CA ILE A 75 -24.71 -5.78 32.22
C ILE A 75 -23.33 -5.22 32.50
N ALA A 76 -22.48 -5.96 33.22
CA ALA A 76 -21.10 -5.60 33.44
C ALA A 76 -20.32 -5.43 32.12
N GLN A 77 -20.53 -6.35 31.17
CA GLN A 77 -19.89 -6.27 29.84
C GLN A 77 -20.36 -5.03 29.08
N ARG A 78 -21.68 -4.76 29.04
CA ARG A 78 -22.24 -3.57 28.37
C ARG A 78 -21.69 -2.28 28.98
N LYS A 79 -21.69 -2.17 30.31
CA LYS A 79 -21.12 -0.99 31.01
C LYS A 79 -19.62 -0.84 30.78
N TYR A 80 -18.89 -1.96 30.68
CA TYR A 80 -17.46 -1.95 30.35
C TYR A 80 -17.24 -1.46 28.91
N GLU A 81 -17.95 -1.99 27.94
CA GLU A 81 -17.87 -1.58 26.51
C GLU A 81 -18.21 -0.11 26.36
N TYR A 82 -19.31 0.35 26.98
CA TYR A 82 -19.69 1.76 26.98
C TYR A 82 -18.60 2.65 27.59
N GLY A 83 -18.03 2.25 28.72
CA GLY A 83 -16.92 3.00 29.34
C GLY A 83 -15.62 2.94 28.53
N MET A 84 -15.46 1.96 27.63
CA MET A 84 -14.32 1.92 26.71
C MET A 84 -14.51 2.84 25.50
N THR A 85 -15.76 3.07 25.04
CA THR A 85 -16.04 4.02 23.96
C THR A 85 -15.79 5.48 24.38
N SER A 86 -15.98 5.78 25.66
CA SER A 86 -15.73 7.11 26.24
C SER A 86 -14.27 7.39 26.58
N LYS A 87 -13.37 6.42 26.36
CA LYS A 87 -11.93 6.56 26.66
C LYS A 87 -11.15 6.94 25.42
N GLY A 88 -10.39 7.98 25.52
CA GLY A 88 -9.49 8.48 24.47
C GLY A 88 -9.78 9.92 24.09
N PRO A 89 -8.84 10.59 23.41
CA PRO A 89 -9.12 11.90 22.83
C PRO A 89 -10.19 11.76 21.76
N GLU A 90 -11.04 12.77 21.65
CA GLU A 90 -12.02 12.87 20.55
C GLU A 90 -11.35 12.72 19.21
N LEU A 91 -12.01 12.04 18.29
CA LEU A 91 -11.49 11.83 16.94
C LEU A 91 -11.51 13.17 16.22
N LYS A 92 -10.32 13.69 15.93
CA LYS A 92 -10.12 14.97 15.22
C LYS A 92 -10.88 15.11 13.89
N LEU A 93 -11.40 14.01 13.37
CA LEU A 93 -12.10 13.91 12.08
C LEU A 93 -13.63 13.92 12.21
N ASP A 94 -14.20 13.66 13.40
CA ASP A 94 -15.67 13.52 13.55
C ASP A 94 -16.41 14.86 13.46
N GLN A 95 -15.73 15.95 13.73
CA GLN A 95 -16.36 17.27 13.84
C GLN A 95 -16.23 18.14 12.59
N ASP A 96 -15.33 17.80 11.64
CA ASP A 96 -15.07 18.59 10.44
C ASP A 96 -15.50 17.88 9.15
N HIS A 97 -16.78 18.05 8.79
CA HIS A 97 -17.32 17.50 7.54
C HIS A 97 -16.61 18.02 6.27
N LYS A 98 -16.06 19.23 6.28
CA LYS A 98 -15.33 19.77 5.12
C LYS A 98 -14.01 19.03 4.93
N LEU A 99 -13.29 18.80 6.04
CA LEU A 99 -12.05 18.01 6.05
C LEU A 99 -12.30 16.59 5.58
N VAL A 100 -13.34 15.92 6.10
CA VAL A 100 -13.69 14.53 5.69
C VAL A 100 -13.99 14.46 4.20
N LYS A 101 -14.84 15.35 3.67
CA LYS A 101 -15.15 15.41 2.24
C LYS A 101 -13.91 15.67 1.38
N HIS A 102 -13.02 16.56 1.83
CA HIS A 102 -11.77 16.83 1.13
C HIS A 102 -10.89 15.56 1.08
N ILE A 103 -10.69 14.90 2.21
CA ILE A 103 -9.92 13.65 2.27
C ILE A 103 -10.54 12.57 1.37
N GLU A 104 -11.86 12.43 1.39
CA GLU A 104 -12.58 11.49 0.51
C GLU A 104 -12.33 11.79 -0.97
N LYS A 105 -12.44 13.04 -1.39
CA LYS A 105 -12.18 13.50 -2.75
C LYS A 105 -10.75 13.19 -3.18
N GLU A 106 -9.77 13.56 -2.37
CA GLU A 106 -8.34 13.35 -2.69
C GLU A 106 -7.99 11.86 -2.83
N ILE A 107 -8.55 11.01 -1.98
CA ILE A 107 -8.29 9.56 -2.05
C ILE A 107 -9.08 8.91 -3.19
N TYR A 108 -10.36 9.22 -3.34
CA TYR A 108 -11.25 8.52 -4.27
C TYR A 108 -11.15 9.03 -5.71
N GLU A 109 -11.20 10.34 -5.91
CA GLU A 109 -11.13 10.97 -7.23
C GLU A 109 -9.68 11.16 -7.68
N ASN A 110 -8.87 11.82 -6.86
CA ASN A 110 -7.48 12.16 -7.18
C ASN A 110 -6.49 11.00 -6.95
N LYS A 111 -6.96 9.82 -6.48
CA LYS A 111 -6.17 8.59 -6.32
C LYS A 111 -4.94 8.74 -5.43
N LYS A 112 -4.92 9.73 -4.54
CA LYS A 112 -3.82 9.96 -3.60
C LYS A 112 -3.83 8.93 -2.47
N SER A 113 -2.65 8.65 -1.90
CA SER A 113 -2.58 7.81 -0.70
C SER A 113 -2.86 8.63 0.56
N PRO A 114 -3.33 8.01 1.66
CA PRO A 114 -3.54 8.70 2.93
C PRO A 114 -2.34 9.48 3.44
N GLU A 115 -1.12 9.01 3.16
CA GLU A 115 0.12 9.70 3.54
C GLU A 115 0.30 11.01 2.78
N VAL A 116 0.06 11.01 1.48
CA VAL A 116 0.18 12.20 0.63
C VAL A 116 -0.89 13.20 1.02
N VAL A 117 -2.13 12.75 1.21
CA VAL A 117 -3.24 13.61 1.65
C VAL A 117 -2.91 14.27 3.00
N ALA A 118 -2.41 13.49 3.98
CA ALA A 118 -2.09 13.99 5.30
C ALA A 118 -1.06 15.14 5.29
N ILE A 119 -0.08 15.08 4.40
CA ILE A 119 0.96 16.11 4.30
C ILE A 119 0.45 17.36 3.57
N GLN A 120 -0.40 17.16 2.57
CA GLN A 120 -0.92 18.25 1.76
C GLN A 120 -2.09 19.02 2.43
N LEU A 121 -2.61 18.57 3.57
CA LEU A 121 -3.74 19.24 4.24
C LEU A 121 -3.49 20.74 4.50
N SER A 122 -2.27 21.11 4.88
CA SER A 122 -1.91 22.53 5.10
C SER A 122 -1.90 23.33 3.81
N GLU A 123 -1.53 22.74 2.68
CA GLU A 123 -1.57 23.40 1.37
C GLU A 123 -3.00 23.74 0.95
N TYR A 124 -3.98 22.98 1.43
CA TYR A 124 -5.42 23.19 1.19
C TYR A 124 -6.13 24.03 2.27
N GLY A 125 -5.36 24.64 3.16
CA GLY A 125 -5.89 25.56 4.18
C GLY A 125 -6.44 24.89 5.44
N PHE A 126 -6.22 23.59 5.62
CA PHE A 126 -6.62 22.90 6.86
C PHE A 126 -5.52 23.02 7.91
N ASN A 127 -5.79 23.76 8.98
CA ASN A 127 -4.86 23.91 10.11
C ASN A 127 -4.92 22.72 11.08
N ILE A 128 -4.78 21.50 10.54
CA ILE A 128 -4.80 20.25 11.32
C ILE A 128 -3.65 19.33 10.87
N LYS A 129 -2.92 18.78 11.85
CA LYS A 129 -1.89 17.79 11.60
C LYS A 129 -2.45 16.39 11.81
N LEU A 130 -2.60 15.63 10.71
CA LEU A 130 -3.00 14.24 10.71
C LEU A 130 -1.86 13.38 10.17
N SER A 131 -1.77 12.13 10.67
CA SER A 131 -0.91 11.13 10.06
C SER A 131 -1.68 10.31 9.02
N GLY A 132 -1.00 9.78 8.01
CA GLY A 132 -1.63 8.84 7.06
C GLY A 132 -2.20 7.60 7.76
N ARG A 133 -1.64 7.22 8.92
CA ARG A 133 -2.19 6.13 9.77
C ARG A 133 -3.53 6.52 10.38
N THR A 134 -3.68 7.75 10.85
CA THR A 134 -4.95 8.27 11.40
C THR A 134 -6.04 8.23 10.32
N ILE A 135 -5.72 8.71 9.11
CA ILE A 135 -6.67 8.67 7.98
C ILE A 135 -7.04 7.22 7.63
N ARG A 136 -6.08 6.29 7.59
CA ARG A 136 -6.40 4.87 7.36
C ARG A 136 -7.30 4.28 8.43
N ASN A 137 -7.03 4.57 9.70
CA ASN A 137 -7.87 4.09 10.79
C ASN A 137 -9.30 4.63 10.67
N ALA A 138 -9.46 5.91 10.31
CA ALA A 138 -10.76 6.52 10.06
C ALA A 138 -11.51 5.89 8.87
N ILE A 139 -10.78 5.46 7.82
CA ILE A 139 -11.37 4.68 6.71
C ILE A 139 -11.85 3.31 7.21
N TYR A 140 -11.05 2.60 8.01
CA TYR A 140 -11.42 1.28 8.54
C TYR A 140 -12.59 1.34 9.52
N SER A 141 -12.66 2.37 10.36
CA SER A 141 -13.78 2.59 11.28
C SER A 141 -15.07 3.06 10.59
N GLY A 142 -14.98 3.53 9.34
CA GLY A 142 -16.13 3.98 8.56
C GLY A 142 -16.47 5.45 8.74
N ILE A 143 -15.65 6.22 9.44
CA ILE A 143 -15.77 7.67 9.56
C ILE A 143 -15.54 8.34 8.21
N ILE A 144 -14.49 7.90 7.49
CA ILE A 144 -14.22 8.29 6.11
C ILE A 144 -14.71 7.16 5.20
N PHE A 145 -15.52 7.46 4.21
CA PHE A 145 -16.23 6.53 3.33
C PHE A 145 -17.22 5.61 4.04
N ASN A 146 -18.48 5.65 3.65
CA ASN A 146 -19.42 4.65 4.09
C ASN A 146 -19.12 3.26 3.46
N LYS A 147 -19.71 2.19 4.00
CA LYS A 147 -19.40 0.78 3.71
C LYS A 147 -19.32 0.42 2.22
N ILE A 148 -20.06 1.11 1.35
CA ILE A 148 -20.14 0.83 -0.09
C ILE A 148 -18.86 1.26 -0.83
N LYS A 149 -18.21 2.32 -0.40
CA LYS A 149 -16.98 2.85 -1.04
C LYS A 149 -15.71 2.12 -0.59
N LYS A 150 -15.70 1.47 0.57
CA LYS A 150 -14.54 0.73 1.10
C LYS A 150 -14.02 -0.35 0.15
N GLY A 151 -14.90 -1.10 -0.50
CA GLY A 151 -14.53 -2.18 -1.43
C GLY A 151 -13.84 -1.71 -2.71
N LYS A 152 -13.92 -0.42 -3.06
CA LYS A 152 -13.28 0.16 -4.25
C LYS A 152 -11.91 0.79 -3.96
N ILE A 153 -11.53 0.92 -2.70
CA ILE A 153 -10.21 1.41 -2.30
C ILE A 153 -9.26 0.22 -2.34
N ILE A 154 -8.30 0.25 -3.26
CA ILE A 154 -7.33 -0.85 -3.43
C ILE A 154 -6.33 -0.80 -2.29
N TYR A 155 -6.67 -1.46 -1.17
CA TYR A 155 -5.71 -1.77 -0.10
C TYR A 155 -5.13 -3.18 -0.30
N LYS A 156 -3.87 -3.35 0.11
CA LYS A 156 -3.07 -4.57 0.02
C LYS A 156 -3.93 -5.84 0.00
N LYS A 157 -3.93 -6.55 -1.12
CA LYS A 157 -4.27 -7.97 -1.11
C LYS A 157 -3.17 -8.69 -0.33
N GLU A 158 -3.56 -9.52 0.61
CA GLU A 158 -2.64 -10.47 1.25
C GLU A 158 -1.95 -11.30 0.17
N TYR A 159 -0.63 -11.30 0.19
CA TYR A 159 0.18 -12.12 -0.71
C TYR A 159 0.05 -13.58 -0.29
N LYS A 160 -0.68 -14.37 -1.05
CA LYS A 160 -0.56 -15.82 -0.97
C LYS A 160 0.74 -16.21 -1.68
N ASN A 161 1.72 -16.67 -0.92
CA ASN A 161 2.94 -17.26 -1.47
C ASN A 161 2.56 -18.48 -2.33
N LYS A 162 2.67 -18.34 -3.64
CA LYS A 162 2.64 -19.47 -4.56
C LYS A 162 4.08 -19.81 -4.89
N ASN A 163 4.55 -20.96 -4.43
CA ASN A 163 5.80 -21.54 -4.89
C ASN A 163 5.72 -21.72 -6.41
N LYS A 164 6.53 -20.98 -7.16
CA LYS A 164 6.67 -21.13 -8.59
C LYS A 164 8.03 -21.77 -8.88
N GLU A 165 8.01 -22.84 -9.66
CA GLU A 165 9.22 -23.50 -10.15
C GLU A 165 10.10 -22.53 -10.92
N LYS A 166 11.41 -22.61 -10.69
CA LYS A 166 12.41 -21.77 -11.33
C LYS A 166 12.68 -22.29 -12.75
N ARG A 167 12.20 -21.57 -13.77
CA ARG A 167 12.63 -21.80 -15.16
C ARG A 167 13.84 -20.94 -15.46
N VAL A 168 14.94 -21.58 -15.87
CA VAL A 168 16.17 -20.86 -16.26
C VAL A 168 16.03 -20.44 -17.73
N SER A 169 16.16 -19.14 -18.00
CA SER A 169 16.20 -18.63 -19.37
C SER A 169 17.63 -18.80 -19.93
N LYS A 170 17.78 -19.65 -20.94
CA LYS A 170 19.08 -19.91 -21.62
C LYS A 170 19.38 -18.96 -22.79
N LEU A 171 18.54 -17.94 -23.04
CA LEU A 171 18.55 -17.16 -24.28
C LEU A 171 19.25 -15.79 -24.20
N ILE A 172 19.73 -15.39 -23.02
CA ILE A 172 20.34 -14.08 -22.81
C ILE A 172 21.86 -14.24 -22.75
N PRO A 173 22.64 -13.47 -23.52
CA PRO A 173 24.09 -13.43 -23.38
C PRO A 173 24.48 -13.01 -21.99
N ALA A 174 25.54 -13.63 -21.42
CA ALA A 174 26.03 -13.33 -20.07
C ALA A 174 26.32 -11.84 -19.88
N GLU A 175 26.92 -11.21 -20.89
CA GLU A 175 27.26 -9.76 -20.92
C GLU A 175 26.06 -8.81 -20.80
N LYS A 176 24.84 -9.30 -21.05
CA LYS A 176 23.58 -8.54 -20.88
C LYS A 176 22.93 -8.80 -19.51
N SER A 177 23.55 -9.57 -18.63
CA SER A 177 23.08 -9.72 -17.25
C SER A 177 23.09 -8.39 -16.49
N ILE A 178 22.17 -8.21 -15.55
CA ILE A 178 22.10 -7.06 -14.66
C ILE A 178 23.41 -6.85 -13.87
N GLU A 179 24.23 -7.88 -13.73
CA GLU A 179 25.53 -7.81 -13.04
C GLU A 179 26.52 -6.89 -13.76
N TYR A 180 26.43 -6.80 -15.10
CA TYR A 180 27.25 -5.90 -15.91
C TYR A 180 26.70 -4.49 -16.02
N ARG A 181 25.55 -4.22 -15.42
CA ARG A 181 24.98 -2.89 -15.39
C ARG A 181 25.88 -1.93 -14.57
N PRO A 182 26.09 -0.67 -15.03
CA PRO A 182 26.92 0.31 -14.34
C PRO A 182 26.55 0.44 -12.86
N LYS A 183 27.54 0.54 -11.98
CA LYS A 183 27.33 0.71 -10.52
C LYS A 183 26.48 1.94 -10.21
N GLU A 184 26.65 3.04 -10.95
CA GLU A 184 25.86 4.27 -10.84
C GLU A 184 24.35 4.04 -11.05
N ALA A 185 23.98 3.10 -11.92
CA ALA A 185 22.58 2.67 -12.08
C ALA A 185 22.09 1.94 -10.83
N ASN A 186 22.94 1.13 -10.18
CA ASN A 186 22.58 0.36 -8.99
C ASN A 186 22.36 1.28 -7.78
N ILE A 187 23.26 2.23 -7.53
CA ILE A 187 23.16 3.22 -6.44
C ILE A 187 22.24 4.40 -6.79
N ARG A 188 21.72 4.47 -8.04
CA ARG A 188 20.79 5.49 -8.54
C ARG A 188 21.34 6.92 -8.42
N SER A 189 22.65 7.09 -8.61
CA SER A 189 23.32 8.39 -8.51
C SER A 189 23.15 9.23 -9.76
N VAL A 190 23.11 8.59 -10.92
CA VAL A 190 23.06 9.24 -12.24
C VAL A 190 21.68 9.03 -12.89
N TYR A 191 21.18 10.08 -13.56
CA TYR A 191 19.98 10.03 -14.37
C TYR A 191 20.24 9.35 -15.72
N GLY A 192 19.21 8.67 -16.23
CA GLY A 192 19.26 8.05 -17.55
C GLY A 192 19.31 6.52 -17.53
N HIS A 193 19.15 5.90 -16.38
CA HIS A 193 19.02 4.45 -16.23
C HIS A 193 17.57 4.06 -15.98
N TRP A 194 16.98 3.32 -16.91
CA TRP A 194 15.56 3.01 -16.93
C TRP A 194 15.28 1.53 -16.63
N GLU A 195 14.11 1.28 -16.12
CA GLU A 195 13.51 -0.05 -16.02
C GLU A 195 12.30 -0.11 -16.97
N GLY A 196 12.30 -1.05 -17.92
CA GLY A 196 11.22 -1.22 -18.88
C GLY A 196 10.28 -2.37 -18.49
N ASP A 197 8.97 -2.21 -18.72
CA ASP A 197 7.97 -3.24 -18.41
C ASP A 197 6.73 -3.12 -19.32
N LEU A 198 5.89 -4.17 -19.30
CA LEU A 198 4.61 -4.16 -19.99
C LEU A 198 3.45 -4.30 -19.02
N VAL A 199 2.54 -3.33 -19.06
CA VAL A 199 1.27 -3.42 -18.36
C VAL A 199 0.22 -4.00 -19.29
N VAL A 200 -0.11 -5.28 -19.07
CA VAL A 200 -1.09 -6.03 -19.86
C VAL A 200 -2.50 -5.74 -19.35
N GLY A 201 -3.46 -5.59 -20.27
CA GLY A 201 -4.88 -5.34 -19.99
C GLY A 201 -5.70 -6.63 -19.78
N LYS A 202 -6.88 -6.65 -20.41
CA LYS A 202 -7.79 -7.80 -20.43
C LYS A 202 -7.15 -8.97 -21.18
N GLN A 203 -7.32 -10.19 -20.66
CA GLN A 203 -6.88 -11.40 -21.35
C GLN A 203 -7.56 -11.50 -22.72
N GLY A 204 -6.80 -11.91 -23.74
CA GLY A 204 -7.28 -12.01 -25.12
C GLY A 204 -7.12 -10.70 -25.93
N THR A 205 -6.79 -9.56 -25.29
CA THR A 205 -6.51 -8.33 -26.04
C THR A 205 -5.02 -8.20 -26.39
N LYS A 206 -4.72 -7.60 -27.55
CA LYS A 206 -3.35 -7.46 -28.07
C LYS A 206 -2.64 -6.23 -27.52
N MET A 207 -3.38 -5.13 -27.29
CA MET A 207 -2.81 -3.85 -26.88
C MET A 207 -2.26 -3.89 -25.44
N VAL A 208 -1.11 -3.25 -25.26
CA VAL A 208 -0.41 -3.17 -23.97
C VAL A 208 0.11 -1.75 -23.74
N LEU A 209 0.43 -1.43 -22.48
CA LEU A 209 1.20 -0.21 -22.18
C LEU A 209 2.66 -0.62 -21.97
N PHE A 210 3.55 0.00 -22.71
CA PHE A 210 4.99 -0.06 -22.48
C PHE A 210 5.36 1.06 -21.53
N THR A 211 5.98 0.72 -20.41
CA THR A 211 6.36 1.64 -19.36
C THR A 211 7.88 1.68 -19.23
N LEU A 212 8.41 2.88 -19.08
CA LEU A 212 9.81 3.12 -18.77
C LEU A 212 9.86 3.96 -17.50
N THR A 213 10.45 3.40 -16.44
CA THR A 213 10.64 4.09 -15.16
C THR A 213 12.11 4.42 -14.96
N GLU A 214 12.44 5.69 -14.81
CA GLU A 214 13.79 6.15 -14.51
C GLU A 214 14.15 5.86 -13.04
N ARG A 215 15.37 5.37 -12.81
CA ARG A 215 15.76 4.80 -11.50
C ARG A 215 16.06 5.84 -10.43
N LYS A 216 16.64 7.00 -10.78
CA LYS A 216 17.00 8.07 -9.85
C LYS A 216 15.80 8.91 -9.46
N THR A 217 15.08 9.42 -10.43
CA THR A 217 13.98 10.37 -10.26
C THR A 217 12.61 9.72 -10.16
N ARG A 218 12.48 8.45 -10.56
CA ARG A 218 11.20 7.73 -10.71
C ARG A 218 10.30 8.34 -11.79
N GLN A 219 10.87 9.09 -12.73
CA GLN A 219 10.16 9.57 -13.89
C GLN A 219 9.56 8.40 -14.66
N GLU A 220 8.34 8.57 -15.15
CA GLU A 220 7.60 7.57 -15.89
C GLU A 220 7.32 8.03 -17.29
N ILE A 221 7.49 7.15 -18.27
CA ILE A 221 7.04 7.31 -19.65
C ILE A 221 6.11 6.13 -19.95
N ILE A 222 4.92 6.43 -20.48
CA ILE A 222 3.91 5.42 -20.79
C ILE A 222 3.54 5.53 -22.27
N MET A 223 3.71 4.42 -22.99
CA MET A 223 3.39 4.33 -24.41
C MET A 223 2.37 3.22 -24.67
N LYS A 224 1.29 3.52 -25.39
CA LYS A 224 0.32 2.52 -25.85
C LYS A 224 0.87 1.82 -27.09
N LEU A 225 0.96 0.50 -27.04
CA LEU A 225 1.44 -0.35 -28.13
C LEU A 225 0.32 -1.23 -28.65
N SER A 226 0.37 -1.52 -29.98
CA SER A 226 -0.61 -2.38 -30.66
C SER A 226 -0.51 -3.85 -30.22
N ASN A 227 0.69 -4.28 -29.86
CA ASN A 227 0.97 -5.63 -29.37
C ASN A 227 2.25 -5.64 -28.52
N LYS A 228 2.59 -6.79 -27.94
CA LYS A 228 3.79 -7.02 -27.13
C LYS A 228 4.97 -7.60 -27.89
N GLU A 229 5.01 -7.46 -29.22
CA GLU A 229 6.10 -7.97 -30.03
C GLU A 229 7.36 -7.12 -29.86
N THR A 230 8.53 -7.78 -29.90
CA THR A 230 9.84 -7.14 -29.80
C THR A 230 10.02 -6.00 -30.83
N LYS A 231 9.56 -6.21 -32.08
CA LYS A 231 9.63 -5.20 -33.14
C LYS A 231 8.80 -3.93 -32.77
N THR A 232 7.67 -4.12 -32.12
CA THR A 232 6.80 -3.01 -31.68
C THR A 232 7.46 -2.22 -30.55
N ILE A 233 8.14 -2.91 -29.64
CA ILE A 233 8.92 -2.26 -28.56
C ILE A 233 10.10 -1.48 -29.14
N ALA A 234 10.86 -2.05 -30.09
CA ALA A 234 11.95 -1.35 -30.76
C ALA A 234 11.47 -0.08 -31.45
N ARG A 235 10.34 -0.13 -32.19
CA ARG A 235 9.70 1.05 -32.81
C ARG A 235 9.25 2.11 -31.78
N ALA A 236 8.85 1.69 -30.58
CA ALA A 236 8.52 2.62 -29.52
C ALA A 236 9.76 3.40 -29.04
N ILE A 237 10.90 2.73 -28.90
CA ILE A 237 12.17 3.38 -28.59
C ILE A 237 12.64 4.28 -29.75
N ASP A 238 12.43 3.86 -31.04
CA ASP A 238 12.69 4.73 -32.20
C ASP A 238 11.90 6.05 -32.12
N LYS A 239 10.64 6.00 -31.70
CA LYS A 239 9.82 7.20 -31.52
C LYS A 239 10.40 8.11 -30.43
N LEU A 240 10.90 7.56 -29.33
CA LEU A 240 11.56 8.34 -28.27
C LEU A 240 12.87 8.95 -28.77
N GLU A 241 13.68 8.20 -29.50
CA GLU A 241 14.93 8.69 -30.06
C GLU A 241 14.68 9.86 -31.02
N ARG A 242 13.72 9.73 -31.94
CA ARG A 242 13.32 10.85 -32.84
C ARG A 242 12.78 12.05 -32.07
N LYS A 243 12.03 11.83 -31.02
CA LYS A 243 11.49 12.92 -30.18
C LYS A 243 12.57 13.68 -29.43
N TYR A 244 13.52 12.99 -28.82
CA TYR A 244 14.56 13.62 -27.99
C TYR A 244 15.85 13.94 -28.76
N ARG A 245 16.05 13.34 -29.94
CA ARG A 245 17.21 13.57 -30.84
C ARG A 245 18.54 13.43 -30.06
N GLY A 246 19.41 14.42 -30.14
CA GLY A 246 20.72 14.41 -29.46
C GLY A 246 20.65 14.23 -27.94
N LYS A 247 19.57 14.69 -27.30
CA LYS A 247 19.36 14.52 -25.85
C LYS A 247 19.08 13.08 -25.45
N PHE A 248 18.58 12.25 -26.40
CA PHE A 248 18.22 10.86 -26.13
C PHE A 248 19.36 10.07 -25.46
N TYR A 249 20.57 10.21 -25.92
CA TYR A 249 21.73 9.42 -25.47
C TYR A 249 22.13 9.67 -24.01
N ASN A 250 21.90 10.89 -23.54
CA ASN A 250 22.11 11.24 -22.11
C ASN A 250 20.92 10.83 -21.27
N MET A 251 19.71 10.85 -21.85
CA MET A 251 18.46 10.51 -21.15
C MET A 251 18.26 9.00 -21.05
N PHE A 252 18.75 8.19 -22.00
CA PHE A 252 18.55 6.75 -22.05
C PHE A 252 19.87 6.01 -22.15
N ARG A 253 20.69 6.10 -21.08
CA ARG A 253 22.00 5.45 -21.00
C ARG A 253 21.88 3.94 -20.96
N SER A 254 20.93 3.42 -20.21
CA SER A 254 20.61 1.99 -20.20
C SER A 254 19.15 1.72 -19.87
N ILE A 255 18.64 0.57 -20.33
CA ILE A 255 17.31 0.09 -20.00
C ILE A 255 17.43 -1.33 -19.49
N THR A 256 16.86 -1.61 -18.32
CA THR A 256 16.81 -2.95 -17.71
C THR A 256 15.43 -3.56 -17.90
N PHE A 257 15.37 -4.75 -18.48
CA PHE A 257 14.14 -5.52 -18.67
C PHE A 257 14.12 -6.77 -17.78
N ASP A 258 12.96 -7.45 -17.72
CA ASP A 258 12.91 -8.82 -17.27
C ASP A 258 13.24 -9.79 -18.43
N ASN A 259 13.22 -11.08 -18.10
CA ASN A 259 13.49 -12.14 -19.08
C ASN A 259 12.23 -12.53 -19.90
N GLY A 260 11.32 -11.58 -20.13
CA GLY A 260 10.17 -11.78 -21.00
C GLY A 260 10.61 -11.95 -22.45
N VAL A 261 9.98 -12.90 -23.16
CA VAL A 261 10.27 -13.16 -24.59
C VAL A 261 10.10 -11.93 -25.48
N GLU A 262 9.23 -11.01 -25.06
CA GLU A 262 8.97 -9.72 -25.71
C GLU A 262 10.17 -8.78 -25.73
N PHE A 263 11.11 -8.96 -24.79
CA PHE A 263 12.30 -8.10 -24.66
C PHE A 263 13.59 -8.76 -25.20
N MET A 264 13.54 -10.01 -25.65
CA MET A 264 14.74 -10.76 -26.10
C MET A 264 15.45 -10.19 -27.33
N GLY A 265 14.80 -9.32 -28.08
CA GLY A 265 15.38 -8.68 -29.26
C GLY A 265 16.21 -7.44 -28.95
N TYR A 266 17.11 -7.51 -27.94
CA TYR A 266 17.91 -6.37 -27.49
C TYR A 266 18.67 -5.65 -28.60
N ARG A 267 19.23 -6.38 -29.60
CA ARG A 267 19.93 -5.77 -30.75
C ARG A 267 19.08 -4.75 -31.50
N GLY A 268 17.78 -5.04 -31.68
CA GLY A 268 16.84 -4.10 -32.32
C GLY A 268 16.51 -2.90 -31.43
N ILE A 269 16.56 -3.08 -30.10
CA ILE A 269 16.32 -2.00 -29.14
C ILE A 269 17.57 -1.11 -28.98
N GLU A 270 18.77 -1.70 -28.98
CA GLU A 270 20.05 -0.98 -28.90
C GLU A 270 20.39 -0.23 -30.18
N LYS A 271 19.97 -0.74 -31.34
CA LYS A 271 20.26 -0.12 -32.64
C LYS A 271 19.57 1.25 -32.75
N SER A 272 20.37 2.29 -33.03
CA SER A 272 19.84 3.62 -33.30
C SER A 272 19.13 3.67 -34.66
N CYS A 273 18.02 4.42 -34.73
CA CYS A 273 17.36 4.74 -35.99
C CYS A 273 17.87 6.05 -36.61
N LEU A 274 18.75 6.79 -35.92
CA LEU A 274 19.31 8.07 -36.38
C LEU A 274 20.83 8.02 -36.63
N ARG A 275 21.54 7.03 -36.04
CA ARG A 275 22.99 6.92 -36.10
C ARG A 275 23.45 5.48 -36.39
N LYS A 276 24.67 5.32 -36.83
CA LYS A 276 25.28 3.97 -37.02
C LYS A 276 25.72 3.31 -35.69
N LYS A 277 25.72 4.06 -34.58
CA LYS A 277 26.11 3.56 -33.23
C LYS A 277 24.89 3.09 -32.46
N GLU A 278 25.12 2.27 -31.43
CA GLU A 278 24.08 1.91 -30.47
C GLU A 278 23.60 3.16 -29.71
N ARG A 279 22.30 3.17 -29.39
CA ARG A 279 21.64 4.32 -28.71
C ARG A 279 21.52 4.17 -27.21
N THR A 280 21.55 2.95 -26.69
CA THR A 280 21.37 2.63 -25.27
C THR A 280 21.94 1.22 -25.01
N ASN A 281 22.24 0.92 -23.75
CA ASN A 281 22.64 -0.42 -23.35
C ASN A 281 21.46 -1.18 -22.71
N ILE A 282 21.25 -2.42 -23.08
CA ILE A 282 20.19 -3.25 -22.53
C ILE A 282 20.77 -4.25 -21.52
N TYR A 283 20.10 -4.37 -20.38
CA TYR A 283 20.41 -5.35 -19.34
C TYR A 283 19.16 -6.13 -18.95
N TYR A 284 19.34 -7.34 -18.44
CA TYR A 284 18.25 -8.20 -18.00
C TYR A 284 18.40 -8.56 -16.53
N ALA A 285 17.32 -8.44 -15.78
CA ALA A 285 17.25 -8.85 -14.38
C ALA A 285 17.32 -10.37 -14.26
N HIS A 286 17.74 -10.88 -13.09
CA HIS A 286 17.72 -12.30 -12.85
C HIS A 286 16.28 -12.87 -12.86
N PRO A 287 16.11 -14.09 -13.35
CA PRO A 287 14.81 -14.76 -13.30
C PRO A 287 14.29 -14.81 -11.85
N TYR A 288 13.01 -14.44 -11.65
CA TYR A 288 12.33 -14.46 -10.34
C TYR A 288 12.87 -13.48 -9.27
N CYS A 289 13.81 -12.62 -9.58
CA CYS A 289 14.34 -11.61 -8.70
C CYS A 289 13.56 -10.28 -8.85
N SER A 290 12.29 -10.25 -8.44
CA SER A 290 11.43 -9.06 -8.55
C SER A 290 11.96 -7.83 -7.80
N GLY A 291 12.78 -8.03 -6.75
CA GLY A 291 13.41 -6.96 -5.97
C GLY A 291 14.38 -6.09 -6.79
N GLU A 292 15.00 -6.64 -7.82
CA GLU A 292 15.92 -5.92 -8.72
C GLU A 292 15.21 -4.85 -9.55
N ARG A 293 13.90 -5.00 -9.75
CA ARG A 293 13.00 -4.10 -10.50
C ARG A 293 11.88 -3.52 -9.65
N GLY A 294 12.11 -3.34 -8.36
CA GLY A 294 11.10 -2.83 -7.42
C GLY A 294 10.56 -1.44 -7.76
N THR A 295 11.27 -0.67 -8.62
CA THR A 295 10.83 0.63 -9.10
C THR A 295 9.61 0.48 -10.02
N ASN A 296 9.70 -0.43 -11.00
CA ASN A 296 8.61 -0.72 -11.93
C ASN A 296 7.36 -1.24 -11.21
N GLU A 297 7.53 -2.15 -10.26
CA GLU A 297 6.40 -2.68 -9.50
C GLU A 297 5.62 -1.56 -8.78
N ASN A 298 6.34 -0.61 -8.18
CA ASN A 298 5.72 0.53 -7.51
C ASN A 298 4.98 1.45 -8.50
N ASN A 299 5.57 1.77 -9.65
CA ASN A 299 4.95 2.62 -10.65
C ASN A 299 3.78 1.91 -11.35
N ASN A 300 3.91 0.62 -11.65
CA ASN A 300 2.79 -0.17 -12.17
C ASN A 300 1.60 -0.20 -11.20
N ARG A 301 1.83 -0.19 -9.88
CA ARG A 301 0.75 -0.03 -8.88
C ARG A 301 0.06 1.33 -8.98
N LEU A 302 0.78 2.41 -9.32
CA LEU A 302 0.17 3.73 -9.55
C LEU A 302 -0.67 3.71 -10.82
N ILE A 303 -0.17 3.14 -11.93
CA ILE A 303 -0.94 2.96 -13.17
C ILE A 303 -2.24 2.17 -12.89
N ARG A 304 -2.15 1.11 -12.07
CA ARG A 304 -3.29 0.26 -11.73
C ARG A 304 -4.37 0.95 -10.87
N ARG A 305 -4.12 2.12 -10.32
CA ARG A 305 -5.16 2.96 -9.68
C ARG A 305 -6.14 3.52 -10.72
N PHE A 306 -5.70 3.73 -11.95
CA PHE A 306 -6.50 4.25 -13.07
C PHE A 306 -6.95 3.15 -14.02
N ILE A 307 -6.08 2.19 -14.28
CA ILE A 307 -6.31 1.07 -15.20
C ILE A 307 -6.22 -0.24 -14.42
N PRO A 308 -7.30 -0.68 -13.77
CA PRO A 308 -7.34 -1.97 -13.06
C PRO A 308 -7.01 -3.16 -13.96
N LYS A 309 -6.62 -4.29 -13.39
CA LYS A 309 -6.47 -5.54 -14.14
C LYS A 309 -7.79 -5.94 -14.79
N GLY A 310 -7.72 -6.43 -16.03
CA GLY A 310 -8.91 -6.85 -16.76
C GLY A 310 -9.58 -5.75 -17.60
N VAL A 311 -9.08 -4.51 -17.56
CA VAL A 311 -9.54 -3.44 -18.46
C VAL A 311 -8.90 -3.61 -19.84
N ASP A 312 -9.69 -3.43 -20.89
CA ASP A 312 -9.18 -3.44 -22.26
C ASP A 312 -8.45 -2.12 -22.57
N ILE A 313 -7.15 -2.20 -22.79
CA ILE A 313 -6.30 -1.06 -23.09
C ILE A 313 -6.68 -0.41 -24.43
N SER A 314 -7.28 -1.15 -25.36
CA SER A 314 -7.72 -0.60 -26.66
C SER A 314 -8.74 0.54 -26.48
N GLN A 315 -9.60 0.43 -25.49
CA GLN A 315 -10.66 1.38 -25.15
C GLN A 315 -10.13 2.68 -24.50
N ILE A 316 -8.88 2.69 -24.03
CA ILE A 316 -8.33 3.84 -23.34
C ILE A 316 -7.76 4.84 -24.35
N LYS A 317 -8.27 6.05 -24.33
CA LYS A 317 -7.78 7.15 -25.20
C LYS A 317 -6.34 7.50 -24.87
N GLN A 318 -5.56 7.90 -25.88
CA GLN A 318 -4.16 8.32 -25.70
C GLN A 318 -4.03 9.52 -24.75
N SER A 319 -4.99 10.45 -24.78
CA SER A 319 -5.05 11.58 -23.85
C SER A 319 -5.12 11.12 -22.39
N LYS A 320 -5.91 10.08 -22.10
CA LYS A 320 -6.01 9.52 -20.75
C LYS A 320 -4.72 8.88 -20.28
N ILE A 321 -3.98 8.22 -21.18
CA ILE A 321 -2.67 7.65 -20.86
C ILE A 321 -1.68 8.78 -20.52
N LYS A 322 -1.71 9.87 -21.27
CA LYS A 322 -0.86 11.03 -21.01
C LYS A 322 -1.21 11.74 -19.69
N GLU A 323 -2.50 11.83 -19.38
CA GLU A 323 -2.98 12.34 -18.08
C GLU A 323 -2.44 11.48 -16.91
N ILE A 324 -2.49 10.14 -17.04
CA ILE A 324 -1.96 9.20 -16.03
C ILE A 324 -0.44 9.38 -15.89
N GLU A 325 0.30 9.47 -17.00
CA GLU A 325 1.75 9.71 -16.99
C GLU A 325 2.08 11.01 -16.25
N ASN A 326 1.39 12.11 -16.59
CA ASN A 326 1.57 13.40 -15.93
C ASN A 326 1.23 13.33 -14.43
N TRP A 327 0.15 12.65 -14.06
CA TRP A 327 -0.23 12.46 -12.68
C TRP A 327 0.87 11.70 -11.89
N ILE A 328 1.42 10.61 -12.45
CA ILE A 328 2.49 9.82 -11.82
C ILE A 328 3.76 10.67 -11.65
N ASN A 329 4.11 11.48 -12.64
CA ASN A 329 5.30 12.33 -12.61
C ASN A 329 5.17 13.52 -11.66
N ASN A 330 3.95 13.95 -11.35
CA ASN A 330 3.64 14.98 -10.35
C ASN A 330 3.27 14.39 -8.98
N TYR A 331 3.22 13.06 -8.84
CA TYR A 331 2.82 12.41 -7.59
C TYR A 331 3.91 12.55 -6.51
N PRO A 332 3.59 13.11 -5.32
CA PRO A 332 4.55 13.24 -4.23
C PRO A 332 5.02 11.87 -3.71
N ARG A 333 6.32 11.69 -3.54
CA ARG A 333 6.91 10.42 -3.12
C ARG A 333 7.64 10.55 -1.80
N GLN A 334 7.30 9.70 -0.84
CA GLN A 334 7.92 9.70 0.48
C GLN A 334 9.44 9.55 0.42
N ILE A 335 9.98 8.74 -0.51
CA ILE A 335 11.42 8.54 -0.70
C ILE A 335 12.17 9.82 -1.11
N PHE A 336 11.45 10.85 -1.55
CA PHE A 336 12.00 12.15 -1.96
C PHE A 336 11.54 13.28 -1.03
N GLY A 337 11.16 12.96 0.21
CA GLY A 337 10.59 13.96 1.11
C GLY A 337 9.31 14.59 0.56
N TYR A 338 8.50 13.79 -0.14
CA TYR A 338 7.25 14.19 -0.81
C TYR A 338 7.41 15.14 -2.00
N LYS A 339 8.61 15.28 -2.55
CA LYS A 339 8.82 15.89 -3.86
C LYS A 339 8.35 14.94 -4.98
N SER A 340 7.93 15.50 -6.11
CA SER A 340 7.55 14.75 -7.30
C SER A 340 8.75 14.49 -8.21
N SER A 341 8.60 13.55 -9.17
CA SER A 341 9.62 13.27 -10.18
C SER A 341 9.92 14.52 -11.04
N ASN A 342 8.89 15.28 -11.40
CA ASN A 342 9.07 16.51 -12.17
C ASN A 342 9.87 17.58 -11.41
N MET A 343 9.63 17.73 -10.09
CA MET A 343 10.42 18.65 -9.25
C MET A 343 11.90 18.27 -9.20
N LEU A 344 12.21 16.97 -9.21
CA LEU A 344 13.60 16.50 -9.21
C LEU A 344 14.28 16.73 -10.56
N LEU A 345 13.55 16.67 -11.66
CA LEU A 345 14.09 16.91 -13.00
C LEU A 345 14.48 18.36 -13.24
N LEU A 346 13.88 19.32 -12.54
CA LEU A 346 14.27 20.74 -12.65
C LEU A 346 15.68 21.01 -12.09
N ASN A 347 16.24 20.06 -11.32
CA ASN A 347 17.56 20.17 -10.70
C ASN A 347 18.61 19.26 -11.37
N ILE A 348 18.29 18.70 -12.54
CA ILE A 348 19.19 17.86 -13.36
C ILE A 348 19.45 18.51 -14.72
#